data_00fccc3a27601266c9e142ee9255199d
#
_entry.id   00fccc3a27601266c9e142ee9255199d
#
_cell.length_a   1.000
_cell.length_b   1.000
_cell.length_c   1.000
_cell.angle_alpha   90.00
_cell.angle_beta   90.00
_cell.angle_gamma   90.00
#
_symmetry.space_group_name_H-M   'P 1'
#
loop_
_entity.id
_entity.type
_entity.pdbx_description
1 polymer ?
#
loop_
_entity_poly.entity_id
_entity_poly.type
_entity_poly.pdbx_seq_one_letter_code
_entity_poly.pdbx_strand_id
1 'polypeptide(L)'
;MDDPSMTARLAQTSPLDLEGVFEKTLSNGLRVRLMPERSTPTISYYTVFQVGSRNERVGLTGISHLFEHMMFNGAAKYGPKEFDRVLESRGGSSNAYTSNDVTVYYEDFTAEALETVVDLESDRMRSLRIDDEALEQERGVVKEERRLRTENSTFGLMEEQLEALVFLAHPYRWPVIGWMEDIERIARADCEAYFRTYYAPSNAAIYAVGDLDTAATIDLIERSYGDIPAGPVPPLVSPGDPVQRGERRAVIRFPAQGPAVLVGWRAPLGRSADASALDVLQVCLSVGEASRLRRRMVQQEEVAVSVTISWGWRIDPGIFYAFVELPPGQDVRAAERILYEELEKVARRGVTVAELARAKALLRSAVLHELGTHHGVAHALAQAEALVGDWREAGRALEHYATIGAADVKRVAAQYLDASQRSVVVLEPEGKP
;
A
#
# COMPACT_ATOMS: atom_id res chain seq x y z
N MET A 1 -10.83 21.51 32.53
CA MET A 1 -12.23 21.01 32.64
C MET A 1 -12.59 20.53 31.26
N ASP A 2 -12.40 19.26 31.00
CA ASP A 2 -12.72 18.63 29.73
C ASP A 2 -14.23 18.31 29.77
N ASP A 3 -14.97 18.91 28.87
CA ASP A 3 -16.41 18.64 28.71
C ASP A 3 -16.59 17.22 28.12
N PRO A 4 -17.09 16.27 28.89
CA PRO A 4 -17.32 14.89 28.42
C PRO A 4 -18.33 14.83 27.25
N SER A 5 -19.14 15.87 27.07
CA SER A 5 -20.13 15.95 25.98
C SER A 5 -19.48 16.26 24.64
N MET A 6 -18.34 16.94 24.62
CA MET A 6 -17.59 17.23 23.40
C MET A 6 -16.85 16.01 22.90
N THR A 7 -16.28 15.20 23.82
CA THR A 7 -15.63 13.93 23.48
C THR A 7 -16.64 12.91 22.96
N ALA A 8 -17.84 12.86 23.51
CA ALA A 8 -18.92 11.96 23.08
C ALA A 8 -19.55 12.37 21.73
N ARG A 9 -19.63 13.68 21.41
CA ARG A 9 -20.11 14.15 20.09
C ARG A 9 -19.09 13.90 18.97
N LEU A 10 -17.81 13.79 19.29
CA LEU A 10 -16.74 13.53 18.33
C LEU A 10 -16.61 12.03 17.96
N ALA A 11 -17.28 11.15 18.68
CA ALA A 11 -17.27 9.70 18.48
C ALA A 11 -18.48 9.14 17.69
N GLN A 12 -19.44 9.99 17.29
CA GLN A 12 -20.77 9.52 16.88
C GLN A 12 -21.16 9.71 15.42
N THR A 13 -20.26 10.14 14.54
CA THR A 13 -20.58 10.11 13.11
C THR A 13 -19.39 9.55 12.34
N SER A 14 -19.61 8.43 11.65
CA SER A 14 -18.74 8.04 10.55
C SER A 14 -18.59 9.27 9.65
N PRO A 15 -17.36 9.69 9.30
CA PRO A 15 -17.17 10.84 8.42
C PRO A 15 -17.63 10.54 6.99
N LEU A 16 -17.90 9.29 6.70
CA LEU A 16 -18.34 8.76 5.42
C LEU A 16 -19.72 8.14 5.59
N ASP A 17 -20.72 8.73 4.95
CA ASP A 17 -22.05 8.13 4.83
C ASP A 17 -22.01 7.03 3.78
N LEU A 18 -21.95 5.79 4.25
CA LEU A 18 -21.91 4.61 3.40
C LEU A 18 -23.30 4.10 3.00
N GLU A 19 -24.38 4.69 3.52
CA GLU A 19 -25.76 4.28 3.18
C GLU A 19 -26.08 4.53 1.71
N GLY A 20 -25.39 5.49 1.08
CA GLY A 20 -25.52 5.81 -0.36
C GLY A 20 -24.71 4.93 -1.31
N VAL A 21 -23.88 4.01 -0.80
CA VAL A 21 -23.06 3.15 -1.67
C VAL A 21 -23.93 2.04 -2.28
N PHE A 22 -24.05 2.08 -3.59
CA PHE A 22 -24.67 1.02 -4.37
C PHE A 22 -23.66 -0.10 -4.65
N GLU A 23 -24.04 -1.35 -4.44
CA GLU A 23 -23.21 -2.51 -4.75
C GLU A 23 -23.88 -3.47 -5.71
N LYS A 24 -23.11 -3.99 -6.66
CA LYS A 24 -23.54 -5.02 -7.60
C LYS A 24 -22.38 -5.92 -7.98
N THR A 25 -22.68 -7.20 -8.17
CA THR A 25 -21.75 -8.14 -8.82
C THR A 25 -22.36 -8.56 -10.15
N LEU A 26 -21.62 -8.36 -11.24
CA LEU A 26 -22.06 -8.76 -12.58
C LEU A 26 -22.02 -10.29 -12.72
N SER A 27 -22.66 -10.80 -13.77
CA SER A 27 -22.73 -12.25 -14.06
C SER A 27 -21.36 -12.89 -14.29
N ASN A 28 -20.37 -12.10 -14.73
CA ASN A 28 -18.97 -12.51 -14.92
C ASN A 28 -18.09 -12.34 -13.67
N GLY A 29 -18.69 -11.97 -12.53
CA GLY A 29 -18.00 -11.84 -11.24
C GLY A 29 -17.40 -10.47 -10.96
N LEU A 30 -17.45 -9.50 -11.89
CA LEU A 30 -16.98 -8.13 -11.65
C LEU A 30 -17.80 -7.47 -10.55
N ARG A 31 -17.12 -7.00 -9.51
CA ARG A 31 -17.74 -6.30 -8.38
C ARG A 31 -17.76 -4.80 -8.68
N VAL A 32 -18.89 -4.15 -8.44
CA VAL A 32 -19.06 -2.71 -8.68
C VAL A 32 -19.57 -2.05 -7.42
N ARG A 33 -18.93 -0.94 -7.06
CA ARG A 33 -19.31 -0.04 -5.96
C ARG A 33 -19.42 1.36 -6.50
N LEU A 34 -20.62 1.94 -6.42
CA LEU A 34 -20.90 3.31 -6.89
C LEU A 34 -21.33 4.16 -5.70
N MET A 35 -20.71 5.30 -5.52
CA MET A 35 -21.06 6.29 -4.50
C MET A 35 -21.35 7.63 -5.15
N PRO A 36 -22.64 7.98 -5.38
CA PRO A 36 -23.01 9.29 -5.88
C PRO A 36 -22.67 10.38 -4.85
N GLU A 37 -21.83 11.34 -5.25
CA GLU A 37 -21.48 12.53 -4.46
C GLU A 37 -21.38 13.73 -5.40
N ARG A 38 -22.31 14.67 -5.31
CA ARG A 38 -22.50 15.75 -6.30
C ARG A 38 -21.99 17.11 -5.84
N SER A 39 -21.12 17.13 -4.84
CA SER A 39 -20.53 18.39 -4.34
C SER A 39 -19.61 19.06 -5.37
N THR A 40 -18.98 18.26 -6.23
CA THR A 40 -18.17 18.72 -7.36
C THR A 40 -18.50 17.93 -8.63
N PRO A 41 -18.39 18.52 -9.84
CA PRO A 41 -18.72 17.84 -11.08
C PRO A 41 -17.57 16.93 -11.57
N THR A 42 -17.02 16.12 -10.67
CA THR A 42 -15.91 15.21 -10.96
C THR A 42 -16.23 13.78 -10.50
N ILE A 43 -15.54 12.82 -11.08
CA ILE A 43 -15.61 11.41 -10.70
C ILE A 43 -14.19 10.89 -10.52
N SER A 44 -13.99 10.08 -9.48
CA SER A 44 -12.84 9.21 -9.34
C SER A 44 -13.27 7.78 -9.61
N TYR A 45 -12.62 7.13 -10.56
CA TYR A 45 -12.92 5.77 -11.01
C TYR A 45 -11.70 4.88 -10.75
N TYR A 46 -11.88 3.83 -10.00
CA TYR A 46 -10.84 2.88 -9.60
C TYR A 46 -11.15 1.50 -10.15
N THR A 47 -10.18 0.89 -10.83
CA THR A 47 -10.19 -0.52 -11.20
C THR A 47 -9.13 -1.25 -10.37
N VAL A 48 -9.57 -2.12 -9.47
CA VAL A 48 -8.71 -2.86 -8.55
C VAL A 48 -8.65 -4.33 -8.96
N PHE A 49 -7.46 -4.83 -9.24
CA PHE A 49 -7.22 -6.26 -9.44
C PHE A 49 -6.60 -6.86 -8.17
N GLN A 50 -7.16 -7.99 -7.70
CA GLN A 50 -6.67 -8.75 -6.54
C GLN A 50 -5.42 -9.55 -6.92
N VAL A 51 -4.36 -8.83 -7.30
CA VAL A 51 -3.08 -9.37 -7.72
C VAL A 51 -1.96 -8.39 -7.44
N GLY A 52 -0.89 -8.88 -6.85
CA GLY A 52 0.32 -8.12 -6.57
C GLY A 52 1.52 -9.07 -6.50
N SER A 53 2.65 -8.59 -6.00
CA SER A 53 3.88 -9.38 -5.98
C SER A 53 3.76 -10.69 -5.19
N ARG A 54 2.81 -10.80 -4.24
CA ARG A 54 2.55 -12.06 -3.52
C ARG A 54 2.04 -13.19 -4.40
N ASN A 55 1.45 -12.87 -5.55
CA ASN A 55 0.90 -13.85 -6.49
C ASN A 55 1.95 -14.38 -7.47
N GLU A 56 3.16 -13.86 -7.40
CA GLU A 56 4.27 -14.23 -8.24
C GLU A 56 4.98 -15.50 -7.74
N ARG A 57 5.97 -15.93 -8.49
CA ARG A 57 6.84 -17.06 -8.14
C ARG A 57 8.28 -16.75 -8.50
N VAL A 58 9.21 -17.44 -7.88
CA VAL A 58 10.63 -17.38 -8.24
C VAL A 58 10.80 -17.69 -9.74
N GLY A 59 11.59 -16.87 -10.41
CA GLY A 59 11.77 -16.89 -11.86
C GLY A 59 10.83 -15.97 -12.65
N LEU A 60 9.82 -15.36 -11.98
CA LEU A 60 8.86 -14.42 -12.56
C LEU A 60 8.53 -13.28 -11.58
N THR A 61 9.44 -12.93 -10.68
CA THR A 61 9.23 -11.78 -9.77
C THR A 61 9.26 -10.47 -10.56
N GLY A 62 8.42 -9.52 -10.15
CA GLY A 62 8.26 -8.24 -10.83
C GLY A 62 7.25 -8.24 -11.98
N ILE A 63 6.64 -9.38 -12.32
CA ILE A 63 5.66 -9.43 -13.41
C ILE A 63 4.41 -8.60 -13.07
N SER A 64 4.00 -8.49 -11.81
CA SER A 64 2.86 -7.65 -11.39
C SER A 64 3.12 -6.17 -11.70
N HIS A 65 4.30 -5.68 -11.34
CA HIS A 65 4.71 -4.31 -11.58
C HIS A 65 4.94 -4.04 -13.08
N LEU A 66 5.56 -4.97 -13.80
CA LEU A 66 5.68 -4.87 -15.25
C LEU A 66 4.30 -4.78 -15.92
N PHE A 67 3.30 -5.50 -15.39
CA PHE A 67 1.94 -5.43 -15.90
C PHE A 67 1.27 -4.09 -15.62
N GLU A 68 1.56 -3.43 -14.50
CA GLU A 68 1.12 -2.06 -14.26
C GLU A 68 1.49 -1.16 -15.44
N HIS A 69 2.75 -1.21 -15.90
CA HIS A 69 3.24 -0.48 -17.07
C HIS A 69 2.58 -0.95 -18.38
N MET A 70 2.52 -2.26 -18.58
CA MET A 70 1.95 -2.85 -19.81
C MET A 70 0.50 -2.41 -20.06
N MET A 71 -0.28 -2.17 -19.02
CA MET A 71 -1.68 -1.77 -19.14
C MET A 71 -1.88 -0.38 -19.80
N PHE A 72 -0.83 0.43 -19.91
CA PHE A 72 -0.85 1.71 -20.62
C PHE A 72 -0.43 1.62 -22.11
N ASN A 73 -0.04 0.43 -22.58
CA ASN A 73 0.46 0.23 -23.95
C ASN A 73 -0.63 0.03 -25.01
N GLY A 74 -1.88 0.32 -24.65
CA GLY A 74 -3.00 0.25 -25.55
C GLY A 74 -3.68 -1.12 -25.61
N ALA A 75 -4.82 -1.13 -26.28
CA ALA A 75 -5.70 -2.27 -26.45
C ALA A 75 -6.20 -2.33 -27.90
N ALA A 76 -7.24 -3.13 -28.18
CA ALA A 76 -7.72 -3.30 -29.56
C ALA A 76 -8.32 -2.01 -30.15
N LYS A 77 -9.02 -1.22 -29.32
CA LYS A 77 -9.72 0.00 -29.76
C LYS A 77 -8.83 1.24 -29.64
N TYR A 78 -8.07 1.31 -28.56
CA TYR A 78 -7.18 2.43 -28.24
C TYR A 78 -5.73 1.97 -28.30
N GLY A 79 -4.96 2.54 -29.23
CA GLY A 79 -3.56 2.19 -29.43
C GLY A 79 -2.63 2.76 -28.32
N PRO A 80 -1.31 2.50 -28.45
CA PRO A 80 -0.33 3.01 -27.49
C PRO A 80 -0.43 4.53 -27.32
N LYS A 81 -0.42 5.01 -26.07
CA LYS A 81 -0.53 6.44 -25.68
C LYS A 81 -1.87 7.10 -26.09
N GLU A 82 -2.82 6.35 -26.67
CA GLU A 82 -4.14 6.92 -26.98
C GLU A 82 -5.01 6.99 -25.73
N PHE A 83 -4.82 6.08 -24.77
CA PHE A 83 -5.53 6.11 -23.49
C PHE A 83 -5.36 7.49 -22.81
N ASP A 84 -4.13 7.87 -22.51
CA ASP A 84 -3.85 9.14 -21.82
C ASP A 84 -4.28 10.34 -22.67
N ARG A 85 -3.97 10.33 -23.96
CA ARG A 85 -4.36 11.42 -24.87
C ARG A 85 -5.88 11.65 -24.92
N VAL A 86 -6.67 10.57 -24.93
CA VAL A 86 -8.14 10.67 -24.94
C VAL A 86 -8.65 11.17 -23.59
N LEU A 87 -8.12 10.63 -22.50
CA LEU A 87 -8.49 11.02 -21.15
C LEU A 87 -8.12 12.48 -20.86
N GLU A 88 -6.89 12.88 -21.15
CA GLU A 88 -6.41 14.27 -20.97
C GLU A 88 -7.21 15.28 -21.80
N SER A 89 -7.60 14.91 -23.04
CA SER A 89 -8.43 15.76 -23.87
C SER A 89 -9.83 16.02 -23.28
N ARG A 90 -10.25 15.22 -22.32
CA ARG A 90 -11.49 15.32 -21.55
C ARG A 90 -11.27 15.88 -20.14
N GLY A 91 -10.07 16.42 -19.85
CA GLY A 91 -9.73 17.00 -18.56
C GLY A 91 -9.50 15.97 -17.46
N GLY A 92 -9.23 14.72 -17.82
CA GLY A 92 -8.93 13.65 -16.86
C GLY A 92 -7.43 13.42 -16.71
N SER A 93 -7.06 12.71 -15.65
CA SER A 93 -5.72 12.18 -15.39
C SER A 93 -5.82 10.73 -14.95
N SER A 94 -4.82 9.92 -15.28
CA SER A 94 -4.72 8.53 -14.87
C SER A 94 -3.42 8.27 -14.10
N ASN A 95 -3.46 7.26 -13.25
CA ASN A 95 -2.27 6.69 -12.64
C ASN A 95 -2.54 5.25 -12.20
N ALA A 96 -1.49 4.57 -11.73
CA ALA A 96 -1.60 3.22 -11.21
C ALA A 96 -0.58 3.00 -10.09
N TYR A 97 -0.76 1.92 -9.34
CA TYR A 97 0.26 1.39 -8.45
C TYR A 97 0.09 -0.10 -8.25
N THR A 98 1.21 -0.77 -8.04
CA THR A 98 1.27 -2.17 -7.61
C THR A 98 1.81 -2.26 -6.20
N SER A 99 1.17 -3.08 -5.39
CA SER A 99 1.64 -3.44 -4.06
C SER A 99 1.96 -4.93 -3.98
N ASN A 100 2.23 -5.40 -2.79
CA ASN A 100 2.35 -6.85 -2.58
C ASN A 100 1.03 -7.59 -2.85
N ASP A 101 -0.12 -6.94 -2.67
CA ASP A 101 -1.43 -7.58 -2.62
C ASP A 101 -2.37 -7.22 -3.76
N VAL A 102 -2.25 -6.03 -4.31
CA VAL A 102 -3.15 -5.49 -5.32
C VAL A 102 -2.42 -4.68 -6.38
N THR A 103 -3.01 -4.63 -7.59
CA THR A 103 -2.69 -3.65 -8.63
C THR A 103 -3.92 -2.80 -8.89
N VAL A 104 -3.75 -1.50 -8.85
CA VAL A 104 -4.84 -0.52 -8.92
C VAL A 104 -4.57 0.46 -10.04
N TYR A 105 -5.58 0.72 -10.85
CA TYR A 105 -5.62 1.77 -11.86
C TYR A 105 -6.70 2.75 -11.46
N TYR A 106 -6.47 4.03 -11.63
CA TYR A 106 -7.45 5.04 -11.27
C TYR A 106 -7.39 6.26 -12.19
N GLU A 107 -8.54 6.83 -12.42
CA GLU A 107 -8.75 8.02 -13.22
C GLU A 107 -9.57 9.03 -12.43
N ASP A 108 -9.11 10.28 -12.44
CA ASP A 108 -9.84 11.45 -11.92
C ASP A 108 -10.22 12.34 -13.11
N PHE A 109 -11.52 12.63 -13.29
CA PHE A 109 -12.02 13.31 -14.47
C PHE A 109 -13.34 14.05 -14.22
N THR A 110 -13.74 14.91 -15.16
CA THR A 110 -15.06 15.57 -15.12
C THR A 110 -16.18 14.57 -15.46
N ALA A 111 -17.34 14.69 -14.81
CA ALA A 111 -18.44 13.72 -14.94
C ALA A 111 -18.87 13.43 -16.39
N GLU A 112 -18.67 14.40 -17.30
CA GLU A 112 -18.96 14.26 -18.73
C GLU A 112 -18.07 13.21 -19.43
N ALA A 113 -16.93 12.85 -18.86
CA ALA A 113 -16.02 11.89 -19.44
C ALA A 113 -16.28 10.43 -19.00
N LEU A 114 -17.28 10.17 -18.13
CA LEU A 114 -17.54 8.84 -17.56
C LEU A 114 -17.69 7.76 -18.64
N GLU A 115 -18.46 8.00 -19.70
CA GLU A 115 -18.64 7.02 -20.79
C GLU A 115 -17.31 6.71 -21.48
N THR A 116 -16.47 7.73 -21.68
CA THR A 116 -15.14 7.58 -22.28
C THR A 116 -14.21 6.73 -21.38
N VAL A 117 -14.20 6.99 -20.07
CA VAL A 117 -13.35 6.25 -19.11
C VAL A 117 -13.80 4.79 -19.03
N VAL A 118 -15.10 4.53 -18.92
CA VAL A 118 -15.63 3.15 -18.91
C VAL A 118 -15.28 2.40 -20.20
N ASP A 119 -15.30 3.08 -21.34
CA ASP A 119 -14.93 2.49 -22.63
C ASP A 119 -13.42 2.18 -22.71
N LEU A 120 -12.55 3.08 -22.26
CA LEU A 120 -11.10 2.88 -22.18
C LEU A 120 -10.74 1.71 -21.26
N GLU A 121 -11.29 1.69 -20.05
CA GLU A 121 -11.05 0.68 -19.04
C GLU A 121 -11.53 -0.71 -19.43
N SER A 122 -12.74 -0.79 -20.04
CA SER A 122 -13.29 -2.05 -20.52
C SER A 122 -12.52 -2.60 -21.73
N ASP A 123 -12.01 -1.74 -22.60
CA ASP A 123 -11.19 -2.17 -23.75
C ASP A 123 -9.86 -2.77 -23.27
N ARG A 124 -9.15 -2.13 -22.33
CA ARG A 124 -7.89 -2.67 -21.82
C ARG A 124 -8.09 -3.96 -21.01
N MET A 125 -9.18 -4.11 -20.26
CA MET A 125 -9.49 -5.37 -19.57
C MET A 125 -9.84 -6.48 -20.54
N ARG A 126 -10.46 -6.17 -21.66
CA ARG A 126 -10.88 -7.13 -22.70
C ARG A 126 -9.74 -7.59 -23.58
N SER A 127 -8.90 -6.68 -24.01
CA SER A 127 -8.06 -6.86 -25.20
C SER A 127 -6.74 -6.09 -25.15
N LEU A 128 -6.09 -6.10 -23.98
CA LEU A 128 -4.78 -5.49 -23.78
C LEU A 128 -3.79 -5.96 -24.87
N ARG A 129 -3.04 -5.04 -25.43
CA ARG A 129 -1.99 -5.34 -26.40
C ARG A 129 -0.76 -5.91 -25.66
N ILE A 130 -0.49 -7.19 -25.89
CA ILE A 130 0.69 -7.89 -25.38
C ILE A 130 1.49 -8.40 -26.56
N ASP A 131 2.52 -7.68 -26.95
CA ASP A 131 3.46 -8.08 -28.00
C ASP A 131 4.92 -7.87 -27.55
N ASP A 132 5.85 -8.41 -28.33
CA ASP A 132 7.26 -8.39 -27.97
C ASP A 132 7.85 -6.96 -27.94
N GLU A 133 7.37 -6.06 -28.80
CA GLU A 133 7.82 -4.67 -28.85
C GLU A 133 7.43 -3.90 -27.58
N ALA A 134 6.13 -3.99 -27.20
CA ALA A 134 5.62 -3.38 -25.98
C ALA A 134 6.31 -3.96 -24.73
N LEU A 135 6.50 -5.28 -24.68
CA LEU A 135 7.19 -5.95 -23.59
C LEU A 135 8.63 -5.48 -23.44
N GLU A 136 9.40 -5.39 -24.53
CA GLU A 136 10.79 -4.94 -24.45
C GLU A 136 10.91 -3.47 -24.06
N GLN A 137 10.00 -2.62 -24.55
CA GLN A 137 9.95 -1.22 -24.17
C GLN A 137 9.73 -1.07 -22.65
N GLU A 138 8.68 -1.70 -22.11
CA GLU A 138 8.34 -1.57 -20.69
C GLU A 138 9.35 -2.28 -19.80
N ARG A 139 9.90 -3.41 -20.22
CA ARG A 139 11.04 -4.04 -19.54
C ARG A 139 12.20 -3.07 -19.37
N GLY A 140 12.53 -2.29 -20.39
CA GLY A 140 13.54 -1.26 -20.34
C GLY A 140 13.25 -0.21 -19.27
N VAL A 141 12.01 0.27 -19.22
CA VAL A 141 11.55 1.27 -18.23
C VAL A 141 11.64 0.71 -16.81
N VAL A 142 11.09 -0.49 -16.57
CA VAL A 142 11.09 -1.14 -15.24
C VAL A 142 12.52 -1.42 -14.76
N LYS A 143 13.44 -1.81 -15.64
CA LYS A 143 14.86 -2.00 -15.28
C LYS A 143 15.52 -0.69 -14.81
N GLU A 144 15.27 0.43 -15.49
CA GLU A 144 15.79 1.73 -15.07
C GLU A 144 15.16 2.20 -13.74
N GLU A 145 13.86 1.96 -13.58
CA GLU A 145 13.18 2.25 -12.32
C GLU A 145 13.75 1.43 -11.15
N ARG A 146 13.99 0.12 -11.35
CA ARG A 146 14.64 -0.71 -10.35
C ARG A 146 16.02 -0.18 -9.97
N ARG A 147 16.83 0.22 -10.97
CA ARG A 147 18.13 0.84 -10.70
C ARG A 147 17.97 2.10 -9.84
N LEU A 148 17.02 2.95 -10.18
CA LEU A 148 16.80 4.20 -9.48
C LEU A 148 16.26 4.02 -8.07
N ARG A 149 15.21 3.20 -7.93
CA ARG A 149 14.47 3.06 -6.67
C ARG A 149 15.06 2.03 -5.70
N THR A 150 15.76 1.03 -6.21
CA THR A 150 16.32 -0.06 -5.40
C THR A 150 17.85 -0.03 -5.41
N GLU A 151 18.50 -0.25 -6.56
CA GLU A 151 19.94 -0.48 -6.61
C GLU A 151 20.78 0.77 -6.30
N ASN A 152 20.27 1.96 -6.59
CA ASN A 152 20.92 3.25 -6.30
C ASN A 152 20.26 3.97 -5.09
N SER A 153 19.41 3.28 -4.33
CA SER A 153 18.71 3.82 -3.16
C SER A 153 19.16 3.12 -1.90
N THR A 154 19.66 3.90 -0.93
CA THR A 154 19.99 3.39 0.41
C THR A 154 18.83 2.63 1.02
N PHE A 155 17.65 3.26 1.05
CA PHE A 155 16.45 2.65 1.61
C PHE A 155 16.00 1.44 0.82
N GLY A 156 15.97 1.52 -0.51
CA GLY A 156 15.52 0.43 -1.38
C GLY A 156 16.34 -0.86 -1.22
N LEU A 157 17.69 -0.74 -1.14
CA LEU A 157 18.58 -1.88 -0.86
C LEU A 157 18.32 -2.50 0.52
N MET A 158 18.13 -1.63 1.53
CA MET A 158 17.89 -2.10 2.89
C MET A 158 16.51 -2.74 3.03
N GLU A 159 15.48 -2.21 2.36
CA GLU A 159 14.12 -2.75 2.36
C GLU A 159 14.08 -4.12 1.70
N GLU A 160 14.66 -4.28 0.51
CA GLU A 160 14.78 -5.58 -0.18
C GLU A 160 15.47 -6.62 0.72
N GLN A 161 16.56 -6.24 1.38
CA GLN A 161 17.26 -7.13 2.29
C GLN A 161 16.43 -7.43 3.55
N LEU A 162 15.68 -6.45 4.09
CA LEU A 162 14.83 -6.65 5.25
C LEU A 162 13.69 -7.62 4.96
N GLU A 163 13.00 -7.48 3.83
CA GLU A 163 11.92 -8.38 3.42
C GLU A 163 12.43 -9.82 3.30
N ALA A 164 13.61 -10.01 2.68
CA ALA A 164 14.26 -11.32 2.58
C ALA A 164 14.67 -11.91 3.95
N LEU A 165 15.00 -11.06 4.94
CA LEU A 165 15.29 -11.51 6.31
C LEU A 165 14.03 -11.86 7.09
N VAL A 166 12.97 -11.08 6.97
CA VAL A 166 11.71 -11.28 7.72
C VAL A 166 10.98 -12.50 7.19
N PHE A 167 10.90 -12.67 5.87
CA PHE A 167 10.17 -13.75 5.24
C PHE A 167 11.12 -14.80 4.64
N LEU A 168 11.00 -16.05 5.06
CA LEU A 168 11.80 -17.16 4.53
C LEU A 168 11.08 -17.88 3.38
N ALA A 169 9.79 -18.05 3.49
CA ALA A 169 8.98 -18.82 2.55
C ALA A 169 7.87 -17.99 1.89
N HIS A 170 7.32 -17.02 2.62
CA HIS A 170 6.23 -16.20 2.12
C HIS A 170 6.67 -15.35 0.92
N PRO A 171 5.82 -15.17 -0.10
CA PRO A 171 6.13 -14.34 -1.27
C PRO A 171 6.45 -12.86 -1.00
N TYR A 172 6.11 -12.30 0.17
CA TYR A 172 6.56 -10.97 0.57
C TYR A 172 8.07 -10.81 0.76
N ARG A 173 8.83 -11.88 0.53
CA ARG A 173 10.31 -11.88 0.59
C ARG A 173 11.01 -11.22 -0.59
N TRP A 174 10.33 -11.00 -1.68
CA TRP A 174 10.87 -10.31 -2.86
C TRP A 174 10.21 -8.95 -3.06
N PRO A 175 10.95 -7.98 -3.62
CA PRO A 175 10.42 -6.64 -3.84
C PRO A 175 9.31 -6.64 -4.88
N VAL A 176 8.38 -5.70 -4.78
CA VAL A 176 7.28 -5.53 -5.74
C VAL A 176 7.80 -5.35 -7.16
N ILE A 177 8.91 -4.61 -7.33
CA ILE A 177 9.54 -4.39 -8.64
C ILE A 177 10.21 -5.66 -9.21
N GLY A 178 10.41 -6.68 -8.38
CA GLY A 178 11.05 -7.94 -8.78
C GLY A 178 12.58 -7.89 -8.80
N TRP A 179 13.20 -9.02 -9.04
CA TRP A 179 14.65 -9.11 -9.23
C TRP A 179 15.02 -8.88 -10.68
N MET A 180 16.19 -8.24 -10.92
CA MET A 180 16.67 -7.88 -12.26
C MET A 180 16.68 -9.08 -13.22
N GLU A 181 17.22 -10.21 -12.75
CA GLU A 181 17.35 -11.44 -13.55
C GLU A 181 16.00 -12.04 -13.94
N ASP A 182 14.98 -11.89 -13.08
CA ASP A 182 13.63 -12.33 -13.38
C ASP A 182 12.97 -11.41 -14.41
N ILE A 183 13.06 -10.08 -14.19
CA ILE A 183 12.56 -9.07 -15.13
C ILE A 183 13.12 -9.29 -16.53
N GLU A 184 14.41 -9.61 -16.65
CA GLU A 184 15.07 -9.88 -17.94
C GLU A 184 14.57 -11.13 -18.65
N ARG A 185 14.01 -12.09 -17.90
CA ARG A 185 13.57 -13.40 -18.44
C ARG A 185 12.08 -13.49 -18.70
N ILE A 186 11.26 -12.60 -18.15
CA ILE A 186 9.81 -12.60 -18.39
C ILE A 186 9.55 -12.61 -19.89
N ALA A 187 8.87 -13.65 -20.38
CA ALA A 187 8.54 -13.78 -21.78
C ALA A 187 7.10 -13.36 -22.07
N ARG A 188 6.80 -13.05 -23.31
CA ARG A 188 5.44 -12.71 -23.77
C ARG A 188 4.41 -13.75 -23.34
N ALA A 189 4.73 -15.05 -23.43
CA ALA A 189 3.83 -16.11 -23.01
C ALA A 189 3.51 -16.07 -21.50
N ASP A 190 4.46 -15.62 -20.66
CA ASP A 190 4.22 -15.41 -19.23
C ASP A 190 3.25 -14.24 -19.02
N CYS A 191 3.43 -13.14 -19.76
CA CYS A 191 2.53 -12.00 -19.74
C CYS A 191 1.11 -12.37 -20.17
N GLU A 192 0.93 -13.11 -21.28
CA GLU A 192 -0.37 -13.57 -21.76
C GLU A 192 -1.06 -14.50 -20.73
N ALA A 193 -0.31 -15.39 -20.09
CA ALA A 193 -0.83 -16.26 -19.04
C ALA A 193 -1.23 -15.47 -17.78
N TYR A 194 -0.41 -14.48 -17.41
CA TYR A 194 -0.63 -13.61 -16.26
C TYR A 194 -1.89 -12.75 -16.44
N PHE A 195 -2.02 -12.08 -17.60
CA PHE A 195 -3.19 -11.30 -17.96
C PHE A 195 -4.48 -12.13 -17.87
N ARG A 196 -4.50 -13.28 -18.55
CA ARG A 196 -5.66 -14.17 -18.57
C ARG A 196 -6.06 -14.66 -17.16
N THR A 197 -5.09 -14.82 -16.27
CA THR A 197 -5.33 -15.35 -14.91
C THR A 197 -5.81 -14.29 -13.95
N TYR A 198 -5.22 -13.11 -13.99
CA TYR A 198 -5.39 -12.12 -12.93
C TYR A 198 -6.15 -10.86 -13.35
N TYR A 199 -6.13 -10.51 -14.64
CA TYR A 199 -6.77 -9.29 -15.15
C TYR A 199 -8.15 -9.57 -15.74
N ALA A 200 -8.91 -10.39 -15.06
CA ALA A 200 -10.25 -10.82 -15.46
C ALA A 200 -11.32 -10.25 -14.51
N PRO A 201 -12.57 -10.10 -14.98
CA PRO A 201 -13.68 -9.54 -14.21
C PRO A 201 -13.88 -10.17 -12.83
N SER A 202 -13.78 -11.51 -12.70
CA SER A 202 -13.97 -12.21 -11.44
C SER A 202 -12.90 -11.90 -10.38
N ASN A 203 -11.75 -11.38 -10.81
CA ASN A 203 -10.64 -10.96 -9.93
C ASN A 203 -10.57 -9.44 -9.76
N ALA A 204 -11.58 -8.69 -10.27
CA ALA A 204 -11.58 -7.24 -10.29
C ALA A 204 -12.73 -6.63 -9.48
N ALA A 205 -12.54 -5.38 -9.06
CA ALA A 205 -13.58 -4.54 -8.50
C ALA A 205 -13.47 -3.12 -9.03
N ILE A 206 -14.61 -2.50 -9.33
CA ILE A 206 -14.72 -1.11 -9.73
C ILE A 206 -15.29 -0.29 -8.58
N TYR A 207 -14.68 0.86 -8.30
CA TYR A 207 -15.18 1.86 -7.37
C TYR A 207 -15.29 3.19 -8.12
N ALA A 208 -16.49 3.75 -8.21
CA ALA A 208 -16.70 5.07 -8.81
C ALA A 208 -17.41 5.98 -7.79
N VAL A 209 -16.77 7.10 -7.49
CA VAL A 209 -17.24 8.08 -6.51
C VAL A 209 -17.29 9.45 -7.19
N GLY A 210 -18.42 10.13 -7.08
CA GLY A 210 -18.55 11.48 -7.63
C GLY A 210 -19.91 11.78 -8.23
N ASP A 211 -19.95 12.77 -9.15
CA ASP A 211 -21.18 13.22 -9.81
C ASP A 211 -21.61 12.22 -10.89
N LEU A 212 -22.27 11.17 -10.46
CA LEU A 212 -22.77 10.10 -11.30
C LEU A 212 -24.24 9.76 -10.99
N ASP A 213 -24.95 9.26 -12.01
CA ASP A 213 -26.25 8.62 -11.84
C ASP A 213 -26.05 7.11 -11.71
N THR A 214 -26.48 6.55 -10.58
CA THR A 214 -26.26 5.13 -10.26
C THR A 214 -26.85 4.19 -11.31
N ALA A 215 -28.10 4.45 -11.76
CA ALA A 215 -28.78 3.56 -12.70
C ALA A 215 -28.11 3.61 -14.08
N ALA A 216 -27.85 4.81 -14.59
CA ALA A 216 -27.18 4.99 -15.87
C ALA A 216 -25.76 4.45 -15.86
N THR A 217 -25.03 4.64 -14.73
CA THR A 217 -23.64 4.17 -14.62
C THR A 217 -23.57 2.65 -14.56
N ILE A 218 -24.44 1.98 -13.79
CA ILE A 218 -24.43 0.52 -13.75
C ILE A 218 -24.85 -0.10 -15.10
N ASP A 219 -25.83 0.49 -15.80
CA ASP A 219 -26.21 0.05 -17.13
C ASP A 219 -25.07 0.22 -18.15
N LEU A 220 -24.28 1.30 -18.03
CA LEU A 220 -23.09 1.53 -18.85
C LEU A 220 -22.02 0.48 -18.56
N ILE A 221 -21.71 0.21 -17.30
CA ILE A 221 -20.72 -0.80 -16.87
C ILE A 221 -21.17 -2.20 -17.34
N GLU A 222 -22.46 -2.56 -17.19
CA GLU A 222 -22.98 -3.85 -17.66
C GLU A 222 -22.83 -4.05 -19.17
N ARG A 223 -23.12 -3.02 -19.96
CA ARG A 223 -22.92 -3.10 -21.42
C ARG A 223 -21.46 -3.19 -21.83
N SER A 224 -20.56 -2.54 -21.10
CA SER A 224 -19.14 -2.47 -21.46
C SER A 224 -18.34 -3.67 -20.97
N TYR A 225 -18.66 -4.22 -19.79
CA TYR A 225 -17.89 -5.30 -19.18
C TYR A 225 -18.61 -6.66 -19.18
N GLY A 226 -19.94 -6.68 -19.34
CA GLY A 226 -20.76 -7.88 -19.07
C GLY A 226 -20.46 -9.09 -19.96
N ASP A 227 -19.95 -8.89 -21.16
CA ASP A 227 -19.55 -9.94 -22.11
C ASP A 227 -18.07 -10.35 -22.00
N ILE A 228 -17.27 -9.67 -21.15
CA ILE A 228 -15.88 -10.08 -20.88
C ILE A 228 -15.92 -11.40 -20.06
N PRO A 229 -15.17 -12.44 -20.49
CA PRO A 229 -15.15 -13.70 -19.76
C PRO A 229 -14.69 -13.54 -18.30
N ALA A 230 -15.30 -14.28 -17.38
CA ALA A 230 -14.98 -14.23 -15.94
C ALA A 230 -13.50 -14.51 -15.60
N GLY A 231 -12.82 -15.27 -16.45
CA GLY A 231 -11.46 -15.72 -16.20
C GLY A 231 -11.39 -16.94 -15.26
N PRO A 232 -10.22 -17.56 -15.10
CA PRO A 232 -10.00 -18.65 -14.18
C PRO A 232 -9.92 -18.16 -12.73
N VAL A 233 -10.12 -19.06 -11.78
CA VAL A 233 -9.85 -18.77 -10.36
C VAL A 233 -8.32 -18.66 -10.17
N PRO A 234 -7.82 -17.54 -9.63
CA PRO A 234 -6.39 -17.40 -9.36
C PRO A 234 -5.85 -18.46 -8.39
N PRO A 235 -4.60 -18.90 -8.55
CA PRO A 235 -3.97 -19.83 -7.61
C PRO A 235 -3.95 -19.26 -6.19
N LEU A 236 -4.16 -20.14 -5.20
CA LEU A 236 -4.05 -19.74 -3.81
C LEU A 236 -2.59 -19.46 -3.44
N VAL A 237 -2.37 -18.35 -2.75
CA VAL A 237 -1.08 -18.03 -2.14
C VAL A 237 -0.99 -18.70 -0.77
N SER A 238 0.11 -19.39 -0.49
CA SER A 238 0.35 -19.97 0.84
C SER A 238 0.77 -18.86 1.83
N PRO A 239 0.01 -18.61 2.91
CA PRO A 239 0.34 -17.59 3.89
C PRO A 239 1.40 -18.05 4.91
N GLY A 240 1.89 -19.30 4.78
CA GLY A 240 2.76 -19.91 5.77
C GLY A 240 4.20 -19.41 5.67
N ASP A 241 4.74 -19.00 6.82
CA ASP A 241 6.16 -18.69 6.97
C ASP A 241 6.64 -19.20 8.35
N PRO A 242 7.83 -19.80 8.45
CA PRO A 242 8.33 -20.33 9.72
C PRO A 242 8.42 -19.27 10.82
N VAL A 243 8.13 -19.67 12.06
CA VAL A 243 8.28 -18.79 13.22
C VAL A 243 9.76 -18.44 13.42
N GLN A 244 10.05 -17.14 13.48
CA GLN A 244 11.38 -16.64 13.81
C GLN A 244 11.68 -16.91 15.29
N ARG A 245 12.89 -17.45 15.59
CA ARG A 245 13.28 -17.84 16.94
C ARG A 245 14.56 -17.15 17.45
N GLY A 246 14.99 -16.10 16.74
CA GLY A 246 16.17 -15.33 17.08
C GLY A 246 16.34 -14.17 16.13
N GLU A 247 17.09 -13.15 16.54
CA GLU A 247 17.42 -12.01 15.68
C GLU A 247 18.12 -12.49 14.41
N ARG A 248 17.73 -11.88 13.26
CA ARG A 248 18.43 -12.03 12.00
C ARG A 248 19.08 -10.71 11.65
N ARG A 249 20.30 -10.74 11.13
CA ARG A 249 21.06 -9.51 10.84
C ARG A 249 21.82 -9.61 9.53
N ALA A 250 21.82 -8.54 8.77
CA ALA A 250 22.66 -8.34 7.60
C ALA A 250 23.37 -6.99 7.67
N VAL A 251 24.51 -6.89 7.00
CA VAL A 251 25.25 -5.64 6.80
C VAL A 251 25.39 -5.44 5.30
N ILE A 252 25.01 -4.27 4.84
CA ILE A 252 25.16 -3.82 3.45
C ILE A 252 26.26 -2.77 3.43
N ARG A 253 27.18 -2.88 2.47
CA ARG A 253 28.15 -1.83 2.15
C ARG A 253 27.73 -1.13 0.88
N PHE A 254 27.59 0.18 0.97
CA PHE A 254 27.10 0.97 -0.16
C PHE A 254 27.61 2.41 -0.07
N PRO A 255 27.90 3.09 -1.21
CA PRO A 255 28.24 4.50 -1.22
C PRO A 255 27.12 5.37 -0.64
N ALA A 256 27.29 5.84 0.58
CA ALA A 256 26.32 6.65 1.30
C ALA A 256 27.00 7.75 2.10
N GLN A 257 26.25 8.81 2.45
CA GLN A 257 26.79 9.92 3.25
C GLN A 257 27.01 9.53 4.72
N GLY A 258 26.16 8.66 5.25
CA GLY A 258 26.21 8.19 6.62
C GLY A 258 25.65 6.77 6.74
N PRO A 259 25.89 6.11 7.89
CA PRO A 259 25.30 4.80 8.14
C PRO A 259 23.79 4.91 8.34
N ALA A 260 23.10 3.78 8.17
CA ALA A 260 21.68 3.68 8.43
C ALA A 260 21.33 2.33 9.07
N VAL A 261 20.22 2.28 9.78
CA VAL A 261 19.69 1.06 10.39
C VAL A 261 18.23 0.90 10.00
N LEU A 262 17.88 -0.26 9.51
CA LEU A 262 16.50 -0.67 9.26
C LEU A 262 16.21 -1.91 10.09
N VAL A 263 15.26 -1.80 11.02
CA VAL A 263 14.87 -2.88 11.91
C VAL A 263 13.41 -3.22 11.68
N GLY A 264 13.12 -4.48 11.39
CA GLY A 264 11.75 -4.94 11.15
C GLY A 264 11.33 -6.07 12.07
N TRP A 265 10.04 -6.08 12.38
CA TRP A 265 9.34 -7.14 13.10
C TRP A 265 8.15 -7.60 12.28
N ARG A 266 7.83 -8.88 12.36
CA ARG A 266 6.60 -9.35 11.73
C ARG A 266 5.39 -8.72 12.40
N ALA A 267 4.56 -8.04 11.62
CA ALA A 267 3.31 -7.44 12.02
C ALA A 267 2.12 -8.37 11.69
N PRO A 268 0.95 -8.17 12.29
CA PRO A 268 -0.25 -8.93 11.95
C PRO A 268 -0.74 -8.58 10.52
N LEU A 269 -1.74 -9.30 10.06
CA LEU A 269 -2.47 -8.97 8.83
C LEU A 269 -3.38 -7.75 9.04
N GLY A 270 -3.73 -7.02 7.98
CA GLY A 270 -4.50 -5.78 8.04
C GLY A 270 -5.88 -5.90 8.68
N ARG A 271 -6.56 -7.05 8.52
CA ARG A 271 -7.85 -7.34 9.18
C ARG A 271 -7.74 -7.77 10.64
N SER A 272 -6.55 -7.73 11.25
CA SER A 272 -6.37 -8.03 12.67
C SER A 272 -6.97 -6.95 13.56
N ALA A 273 -7.54 -7.35 14.69
CA ALA A 273 -7.98 -6.42 15.71
C ALA A 273 -6.85 -5.54 16.28
N ASP A 274 -5.59 -5.94 16.07
CA ASP A 274 -4.40 -5.20 16.52
C ASP A 274 -3.94 -4.11 15.53
N ALA A 275 -4.46 -4.10 14.31
CA ALA A 275 -4.02 -3.21 13.24
C ALA A 275 -4.10 -1.73 13.65
N SER A 276 -5.27 -1.28 14.09
CA SER A 276 -5.47 0.12 14.53
C SER A 276 -4.61 0.50 15.75
N ALA A 277 -4.29 -0.46 16.62
CA ALA A 277 -3.41 -0.20 17.75
C ALA A 277 -1.94 -0.01 17.30
N LEU A 278 -1.52 -0.69 16.24
CA LEU A 278 -0.21 -0.50 15.61
C LEU A 278 -0.13 0.84 14.86
N ASP A 279 -1.20 1.30 14.21
CA ASP A 279 -1.26 2.64 13.63
C ASP A 279 -1.06 3.72 14.70
N VAL A 280 -1.75 3.59 15.83
CA VAL A 280 -1.58 4.51 16.97
C VAL A 280 -0.15 4.44 17.54
N LEU A 281 0.41 3.24 17.66
CA LEU A 281 1.80 3.04 18.11
C LEU A 281 2.80 3.72 17.18
N GLN A 282 2.66 3.52 15.87
CA GLN A 282 3.50 4.17 14.85
C GLN A 282 3.49 5.68 15.00
N VAL A 283 2.31 6.29 15.13
CA VAL A 283 2.16 7.74 15.28
C VAL A 283 2.76 8.25 16.59
N CYS A 284 2.58 7.54 17.69
CA CYS A 284 3.23 7.89 18.96
C CYS A 284 4.75 7.88 18.86
N LEU A 285 5.32 6.92 18.13
CA LEU A 285 6.75 6.72 18.03
C LEU A 285 7.45 7.71 17.10
N SER A 286 6.92 7.99 15.91
CA SER A 286 7.69 8.72 14.89
C SER A 286 6.98 9.86 14.16
N VAL A 287 5.66 10.01 14.26
CA VAL A 287 4.95 11.04 13.49
C VAL A 287 4.93 12.38 14.21
N GLY A 288 5.49 13.41 13.56
CA GLY A 288 5.56 14.79 14.03
C GLY A 288 6.70 15.04 15.04
N GLU A 289 7.01 16.32 15.24
CA GLU A 289 8.15 16.78 16.06
C GLU A 289 8.10 16.33 17.52
N ALA A 290 6.90 16.17 18.07
CA ALA A 290 6.70 15.75 19.45
C ALA A 290 6.67 14.22 19.65
N SER A 291 6.96 13.44 18.62
CA SER A 291 7.01 11.97 18.71
C SER A 291 8.24 11.51 19.52
N ARG A 292 8.13 10.32 20.13
CA ARG A 292 9.14 9.83 21.09
C ARG A 292 10.52 9.70 20.49
N LEU A 293 10.63 8.99 19.39
CA LEU A 293 11.92 8.70 18.76
C LEU A 293 12.54 9.95 18.17
N ARG A 294 11.75 10.81 17.52
CA ARG A 294 12.26 12.06 16.98
C ARG A 294 12.80 12.97 18.06
N ARG A 295 12.04 13.15 19.16
CA ARG A 295 12.53 13.95 20.31
C ARG A 295 13.81 13.40 20.88
N ARG A 296 13.89 12.09 21.12
CA ARG A 296 15.05 11.49 21.78
C ARG A 296 16.25 11.38 20.85
N MET A 297 16.08 10.77 19.67
CA MET A 297 17.20 10.43 18.79
C MET A 297 17.70 11.61 17.97
N VAL A 298 16.78 12.51 17.53
CA VAL A 298 17.12 13.63 16.65
C VAL A 298 17.38 14.91 17.45
N GLN A 299 16.49 15.26 18.44
CA GLN A 299 16.54 16.55 19.10
C GLN A 299 17.35 16.54 20.39
N GLN A 300 17.40 15.46 21.15
CA GLN A 300 18.05 15.42 22.47
C GLN A 300 19.43 14.76 22.44
N GLU A 301 19.52 13.57 21.84
CA GLU A 301 20.77 12.79 21.79
C GLU A 301 21.56 13.07 20.51
N GLU A 302 20.93 13.68 19.49
CA GLU A 302 21.53 14.03 18.20
C GLU A 302 22.27 12.86 17.51
N VAL A 303 21.80 11.64 17.74
CA VAL A 303 22.40 10.41 17.18
C VAL A 303 21.84 10.05 15.81
N ALA A 304 20.74 10.67 15.41
CA ALA A 304 20.09 10.41 14.13
C ALA A 304 19.76 11.70 13.39
N VAL A 305 19.84 11.66 12.06
CA VAL A 305 19.35 12.69 11.15
C VAL A 305 17.84 12.59 11.05
N SER A 306 17.36 11.36 10.89
CA SER A 306 15.93 11.07 10.81
C SER A 306 15.60 9.72 11.48
N VAL A 307 14.35 9.57 11.92
CA VAL A 307 13.79 8.31 12.37
C VAL A 307 12.35 8.19 11.92
N THR A 308 12.03 7.10 11.25
CA THR A 308 10.70 6.78 10.74
C THR A 308 10.28 5.40 11.23
N ILE A 309 9.08 5.29 11.77
CA ILE A 309 8.39 4.02 11.96
C ILE A 309 7.34 3.92 10.88
N SER A 310 7.25 2.77 10.25
CA SER A 310 6.21 2.50 9.27
C SER A 310 5.73 1.06 9.38
N TRP A 311 4.48 0.86 9.06
CA TRP A 311 3.90 -0.43 8.75
C TRP A 311 2.69 -0.21 7.83
N GLY A 312 2.37 -1.19 7.03
CA GLY A 312 1.23 -1.12 6.12
C GLY A 312 0.32 -2.32 6.29
N TRP A 313 -0.97 -2.10 6.13
CA TRP A 313 -1.94 -3.18 6.10
C TRP A 313 -1.69 -4.05 4.89
N ARG A 314 -1.67 -5.36 5.10
CA ARG A 314 -1.50 -6.38 4.06
C ARG A 314 -2.51 -7.49 4.28
N ILE A 315 -2.81 -8.26 3.23
CA ILE A 315 -3.72 -9.43 3.32
C ILE A 315 -3.13 -10.49 4.27
N ASP A 316 -1.83 -10.72 4.21
CA ASP A 316 -1.07 -11.61 5.10
C ASP A 316 -0.21 -10.80 6.09
N PRO A 317 0.39 -11.43 7.12
CA PRO A 317 1.24 -10.73 8.08
C PRO A 317 2.35 -9.93 7.40
N GLY A 318 2.39 -8.62 7.70
CA GLY A 318 3.35 -7.67 7.12
C GLY A 318 4.60 -7.44 7.99
N ILE A 319 5.20 -6.26 7.84
CA ILE A 319 6.35 -5.80 8.60
C ILE A 319 6.02 -4.47 9.27
N PHE A 320 6.29 -4.38 10.58
CA PHE A 320 6.42 -3.12 11.29
C PHE A 320 7.91 -2.80 11.37
N TYR A 321 8.36 -1.67 10.85
CA TYR A 321 9.78 -1.37 10.79
C TYR A 321 10.14 0.03 11.30
N ALA A 322 11.38 0.15 11.77
CA ALA A 322 12.03 1.41 12.11
C ALA A 322 13.20 1.66 11.15
N PHE A 323 13.19 2.77 10.46
CA PHE A 323 14.30 3.25 9.64
C PHE A 323 14.96 4.45 10.32
N VAL A 324 16.27 4.38 10.52
CA VAL A 324 17.07 5.41 11.20
C VAL A 324 18.26 5.77 10.33
N GLU A 325 18.33 7.01 9.90
CA GLU A 325 19.48 7.58 9.21
C GLU A 325 20.40 8.27 10.20
N LEU A 326 21.70 8.01 10.10
CA LEU A 326 22.68 8.49 11.04
C LEU A 326 23.64 9.50 10.39
N PRO A 327 24.16 10.47 11.16
CA PRO A 327 25.20 11.36 10.66
C PRO A 327 26.50 10.58 10.31
N PRO A 328 27.34 11.11 9.42
CA PRO A 328 28.64 10.51 9.13
C PRO A 328 29.48 10.24 10.39
N GLY A 329 30.01 9.03 10.50
CA GLY A 329 30.85 8.63 11.64
C GLY A 329 30.10 8.27 12.92
N GLN A 330 28.78 8.31 12.94
CA GLN A 330 27.97 7.93 14.10
C GLN A 330 28.05 6.40 14.37
N ASP A 331 28.15 6.05 15.63
CA ASP A 331 28.11 4.63 16.06
C ASP A 331 26.70 4.06 15.92
N VAL A 332 26.54 3.11 15.01
CA VAL A 332 25.29 2.39 14.72
C VAL A 332 24.75 1.72 16.00
N ARG A 333 25.62 1.12 16.82
CA ARG A 333 25.19 0.40 18.03
C ARG A 333 24.65 1.35 19.10
N ALA A 334 25.17 2.56 19.16
CA ALA A 334 24.65 3.59 20.07
C ALA A 334 23.23 4.00 19.66
N ALA A 335 22.98 4.20 18.38
CA ALA A 335 21.65 4.52 17.85
C ALA A 335 20.66 3.36 18.05
N GLU A 336 21.07 2.11 17.76
CA GLU A 336 20.24 0.92 18.00
C GLU A 336 19.86 0.79 19.48
N ARG A 337 20.79 1.00 20.40
CA ARG A 337 20.51 0.94 21.82
C ARG A 337 19.42 1.93 22.24
N ILE A 338 19.50 3.17 21.77
CA ILE A 338 18.51 4.21 22.09
C ILE A 338 17.15 3.86 21.49
N LEU A 339 17.12 3.39 20.24
CA LEU A 339 15.89 2.91 19.59
C LEU A 339 15.24 1.80 20.44
N TYR A 340 15.97 0.75 20.77
CA TYR A 340 15.43 -0.38 21.52
C TYR A 340 15.01 0.00 22.94
N GLU A 341 15.74 0.86 23.62
CA GLU A 341 15.33 1.37 24.94
C GLU A 341 13.97 2.10 24.88
N GLU A 342 13.70 2.89 23.83
CA GLU A 342 12.40 3.57 23.70
C GLU A 342 11.27 2.59 23.36
N LEU A 343 11.51 1.63 22.47
CA LEU A 343 10.54 0.59 22.17
C LEU A 343 10.20 -0.26 23.39
N GLU A 344 11.22 -0.68 24.16
CA GLU A 344 11.02 -1.40 25.42
C GLU A 344 10.28 -0.57 26.47
N LYS A 345 10.53 0.74 26.57
CA LYS A 345 9.78 1.62 27.48
C LYS A 345 8.29 1.61 27.14
N VAL A 346 7.93 1.66 25.86
CA VAL A 346 6.52 1.57 25.43
C VAL A 346 5.95 0.19 25.73
N ALA A 347 6.68 -0.88 25.44
CA ALA A 347 6.25 -2.25 25.76
C ALA A 347 6.02 -2.48 27.26
N ARG A 348 6.84 -1.88 28.12
CA ARG A 348 6.73 -2.03 29.59
C ARG A 348 5.76 -1.05 30.24
N ARG A 349 5.73 0.22 29.81
CA ARG A 349 5.03 1.32 30.49
C ARG A 349 3.85 1.87 29.71
N GLY A 350 3.76 1.57 28.40
CA GLY A 350 2.78 2.15 27.48
C GLY A 350 3.14 3.58 27.07
N VAL A 351 2.16 4.29 26.55
CA VAL A 351 2.21 5.69 26.16
C VAL A 351 1.45 6.55 27.17
N THR A 352 1.78 7.84 27.25
CA THR A 352 1.07 8.79 28.11
C THR A 352 -0.28 9.16 27.51
N VAL A 353 -1.19 9.69 28.33
CA VAL A 353 -2.49 10.20 27.88
C VAL A 353 -2.33 11.27 26.78
N ALA A 354 -1.34 12.16 26.95
CA ALA A 354 -1.07 13.23 25.97
C ALA A 354 -0.56 12.67 24.63
N GLU A 355 0.32 11.66 24.64
CA GLU A 355 0.80 11.00 23.41
C GLU A 355 -0.32 10.28 22.68
N LEU A 356 -1.18 9.56 23.42
CA LEU A 356 -2.33 8.87 22.87
C LEU A 356 -3.32 9.87 22.24
N ALA A 357 -3.66 10.94 22.94
CA ALA A 357 -4.56 11.96 22.46
C ALA A 357 -4.03 12.64 21.18
N ARG A 358 -2.72 12.98 21.16
CA ARG A 358 -2.06 13.54 19.98
C ARG A 358 -2.10 12.56 18.81
N ALA A 359 -1.78 11.28 19.01
CA ALA A 359 -1.78 10.27 17.96
C ALA A 359 -3.18 10.10 17.35
N LYS A 360 -4.20 9.99 18.17
CA LYS A 360 -5.60 9.91 17.70
C LYS A 360 -6.02 11.16 16.92
N ALA A 361 -5.61 12.35 17.35
CA ALA A 361 -5.92 13.60 16.64
C ALA A 361 -5.25 13.63 15.25
N LEU A 362 -4.00 13.19 15.14
CA LEU A 362 -3.29 13.11 13.86
C LEU A 362 -3.91 12.09 12.91
N LEU A 363 -4.24 10.88 13.39
CA LEU A 363 -4.92 9.85 12.61
C LEU A 363 -6.31 10.33 12.15
N ARG A 364 -7.08 10.96 13.05
CA ARG A 364 -8.35 11.56 12.67
C ARG A 364 -8.19 12.60 11.58
N SER A 365 -7.22 13.50 11.70
CA SER A 365 -6.95 14.52 10.69
C SER A 365 -6.58 13.89 9.34
N ALA A 366 -5.75 12.84 9.34
CA ALA A 366 -5.37 12.13 8.13
C ALA A 366 -6.58 11.49 7.43
N VAL A 367 -7.42 10.75 8.16
CA VAL A 367 -8.65 10.15 7.63
C VAL A 367 -9.60 11.21 7.07
N LEU A 368 -9.84 12.31 7.81
CA LEU A 368 -10.73 13.38 7.34
C LEU A 368 -10.18 14.08 6.10
N HIS A 369 -8.87 14.22 5.98
CA HIS A 369 -8.24 14.80 4.80
C HIS A 369 -8.37 13.88 3.57
N GLU A 370 -8.12 12.59 3.74
CA GLU A 370 -8.30 11.58 2.71
C GLU A 370 -9.76 11.54 2.21
N LEU A 371 -10.71 11.46 3.11
CA LEU A 371 -12.14 11.41 2.79
C LEU A 371 -12.73 12.75 2.30
N GLY A 372 -11.94 13.80 2.23
CA GLY A 372 -12.33 15.12 1.73
C GLY A 372 -12.40 15.24 0.20
N THR A 373 -12.07 14.19 -0.55
CA THR A 373 -12.07 14.17 -2.02
C THR A 373 -12.72 12.90 -2.55
N HIS A 374 -13.28 12.92 -3.76
CA HIS A 374 -13.80 11.72 -4.43
C HIS A 374 -12.71 10.65 -4.58
N HIS A 375 -11.50 11.08 -4.94
CA HIS A 375 -10.30 10.23 -5.03
C HIS A 375 -10.03 9.51 -3.70
N GLY A 376 -9.93 10.24 -2.59
CA GLY A 376 -9.65 9.65 -1.29
C GLY A 376 -10.75 8.70 -0.80
N VAL A 377 -12.02 9.03 -1.09
CA VAL A 377 -13.14 8.12 -0.77
C VAL A 377 -13.06 6.85 -1.59
N ALA A 378 -12.86 6.94 -2.92
CA ALA A 378 -12.71 5.77 -3.80
C ALA A 378 -11.51 4.91 -3.36
N HIS A 379 -10.37 5.54 -3.04
CA HIS A 379 -9.20 4.86 -2.49
C HIS A 379 -9.50 4.12 -1.19
N ALA A 380 -10.14 4.78 -0.21
CA ALA A 380 -10.46 4.18 1.07
C ALA A 380 -11.39 2.97 0.94
N LEU A 381 -12.43 3.05 0.10
CA LEU A 381 -13.33 1.92 -0.21
C LEU A 381 -12.56 0.76 -0.85
N ALA A 382 -11.73 1.07 -1.84
CA ALA A 382 -10.92 0.10 -2.55
C ALA A 382 -9.93 -0.63 -1.64
N GLN A 383 -9.18 0.10 -0.82
CA GLN A 383 -8.20 -0.46 0.12
C GLN A 383 -8.88 -1.31 1.20
N ALA A 384 -10.01 -0.86 1.75
CA ALA A 384 -10.74 -1.61 2.76
C ALA A 384 -11.23 -2.96 2.23
N GLU A 385 -11.84 -3.01 1.02
CA GLU A 385 -12.25 -4.29 0.43
C GLU A 385 -11.04 -5.15 0.05
N ALA A 386 -10.01 -4.57 -0.53
CA ALA A 386 -8.86 -5.29 -1.04
C ALA A 386 -8.03 -5.95 0.07
N LEU A 387 -7.78 -5.25 1.17
CA LEU A 387 -6.86 -5.69 2.23
C LEU A 387 -7.56 -6.28 3.44
N VAL A 388 -8.81 -5.88 3.70
CA VAL A 388 -9.58 -6.32 4.87
C VAL A 388 -10.73 -7.26 4.48
N GLY A 389 -11.24 -7.14 3.26
CA GLY A 389 -12.30 -7.97 2.70
C GLY A 389 -13.70 -7.37 2.78
N ASP A 390 -13.84 -6.16 3.31
CA ASP A 390 -15.12 -5.43 3.38
C ASP A 390 -14.88 -3.93 3.16
N TRP A 391 -15.44 -3.38 2.08
CA TRP A 391 -15.34 -1.95 1.78
C TRP A 391 -15.96 -1.04 2.86
N ARG A 392 -16.87 -1.59 3.69
CA ARG A 392 -17.53 -0.85 4.78
C ARG A 392 -16.57 -0.47 5.90
N GLU A 393 -15.44 -1.15 6.00
CA GLU A 393 -14.40 -0.81 6.97
C GLU A 393 -13.79 0.58 6.73
N ALA A 394 -13.87 1.11 5.50
CA ALA A 394 -13.46 2.49 5.19
C ALA A 394 -14.19 3.53 6.07
N GLY A 395 -15.48 3.35 6.32
CA GLY A 395 -16.26 4.23 7.19
C GLY A 395 -15.98 4.07 8.69
N ARG A 396 -15.37 2.97 9.11
CA ARG A 396 -15.17 2.61 10.53
C ARG A 396 -13.79 3.00 11.08
N ALA A 397 -12.89 3.49 10.27
CA ALA A 397 -11.51 3.81 10.68
C ALA A 397 -11.47 4.72 11.93
N LEU A 398 -12.28 5.78 11.98
CA LEU A 398 -12.33 6.68 13.13
C LEU A 398 -12.89 6.02 14.39
N GLU A 399 -13.86 5.13 14.25
CA GLU A 399 -14.43 4.37 15.37
C GLU A 399 -13.37 3.44 15.94
N HIS A 400 -12.64 2.72 15.09
CA HIS A 400 -11.54 1.87 15.51
C HIS A 400 -10.49 2.65 16.30
N TYR A 401 -10.00 3.78 15.78
CA TYR A 401 -9.04 4.61 16.50
C TYR A 401 -9.60 5.18 17.82
N ALA A 402 -10.88 5.51 17.88
CA ALA A 402 -11.52 6.02 19.11
C ALA A 402 -11.47 4.98 20.24
N THR A 403 -11.61 3.70 19.94
CA THR A 403 -11.61 2.61 20.95
C THR A 403 -10.23 2.29 21.52
N ILE A 404 -9.13 2.58 20.78
CA ILE A 404 -7.77 2.23 21.21
C ILE A 404 -7.38 2.98 22.50
N GLY A 405 -6.99 2.24 23.51
CA GLY A 405 -6.47 2.75 24.79
C GLY A 405 -4.95 2.62 24.91
N ALA A 406 -4.37 3.27 25.94
CA ALA A 406 -2.93 3.14 26.24
C ALA A 406 -2.53 1.68 26.56
N ALA A 407 -3.47 0.89 27.11
CA ALA A 407 -3.26 -0.54 27.36
C ALA A 407 -3.11 -1.34 26.07
N ASP A 408 -3.86 -1.01 25.03
CA ASP A 408 -3.77 -1.68 23.72
C ASP A 408 -2.42 -1.36 23.06
N VAL A 409 -2.01 -0.11 23.06
CA VAL A 409 -0.69 0.32 22.54
C VAL A 409 0.44 -0.39 23.27
N LYS A 410 0.36 -0.49 24.59
CA LYS A 410 1.33 -1.24 25.41
C LYS A 410 1.36 -2.71 25.03
N ARG A 411 0.20 -3.34 24.90
CA ARG A 411 0.04 -4.76 24.58
C ARG A 411 0.64 -5.08 23.21
N VAL A 412 0.28 -4.33 22.15
CA VAL A 412 0.81 -4.59 20.83
C VAL A 412 2.31 -4.32 20.75
N ALA A 413 2.83 -3.29 21.43
CA ALA A 413 4.27 -3.07 21.53
C ALA A 413 4.99 -4.26 22.18
N ALA A 414 4.46 -4.80 23.27
CA ALA A 414 5.04 -5.97 23.94
C ALA A 414 4.94 -7.25 23.12
N GLN A 415 3.87 -7.40 22.34
CA GLN A 415 3.61 -8.60 21.53
C GLN A 415 4.44 -8.65 20.26
N TYR A 416 4.55 -7.52 19.53
CA TYR A 416 5.14 -7.50 18.19
C TYR A 416 6.59 -7.00 18.16
N LEU A 417 7.05 -6.24 19.14
CA LEU A 417 8.42 -5.68 19.14
C LEU A 417 9.41 -6.50 19.97
N ASP A 418 9.22 -7.83 20.01
CA ASP A 418 10.11 -8.73 20.75
C ASP A 418 11.50 -8.82 20.11
N ALA A 419 12.54 -8.77 20.95
CA ALA A 419 13.93 -8.80 20.50
C ALA A 419 14.31 -10.06 19.72
N SER A 420 13.69 -11.21 20.05
CA SER A 420 13.95 -12.47 19.36
C SER A 420 13.34 -12.56 17.95
N GLN A 421 12.39 -11.68 17.63
CA GLN A 421 11.68 -11.65 16.35
C GLN A 421 12.10 -10.50 15.44
N ARG A 422 13.09 -9.69 15.84
CA ARG A 422 13.57 -8.60 14.99
C ARG A 422 14.50 -9.09 13.89
N SER A 423 14.44 -8.43 12.76
CA SER A 423 15.38 -8.54 11.65
C SER A 423 16.04 -7.18 11.45
N VAL A 424 17.35 -7.13 11.31
CA VAL A 424 18.14 -5.90 11.30
C VAL A 424 18.98 -5.84 10.05
N VAL A 425 18.89 -4.75 9.31
CA VAL A 425 19.80 -4.41 8.22
C VAL A 425 20.57 -3.16 8.61
N VAL A 426 21.88 -3.24 8.57
CA VAL A 426 22.79 -2.13 8.81
C VAL A 426 23.43 -1.75 7.49
N LEU A 427 23.39 -0.47 7.15
CA LEU A 427 24.14 0.07 6.04
C LEU A 427 25.40 0.74 6.59
N GLU A 428 26.55 0.23 6.14
CA GLU A 428 27.87 0.83 6.37
C GLU A 428 28.30 1.61 5.13
N PRO A 429 28.60 2.91 5.23
CA PRO A 429 29.12 3.66 4.11
C PRO A 429 30.42 3.04 3.58
N GLU A 430 30.47 2.75 2.29
CA GLU A 430 31.75 2.48 1.64
C GLU A 430 32.59 3.75 1.64
N GLY A 431 33.82 3.66 2.15
CA GLY A 431 34.78 4.75 2.00
C GLY A 431 34.86 5.12 0.53
N LYS A 432 34.92 6.43 0.20
CA LYS A 432 35.25 6.83 -1.16
C LYS A 432 36.57 6.13 -1.54
N PRO A 433 36.60 5.47 -2.74
CA PRO A 433 37.81 4.82 -3.22
C PRO A 433 38.96 5.80 -3.29
#